data_136e50060977dc0f267d917873625fc8
#
_entry.id   136e50060977dc0f267d917873625fc8
#
_cell.length_a   1.000
_cell.length_b   1.000
_cell.length_c   1.000
_cell.angle_alpha   90.00
_cell.angle_beta   90.00
_cell.angle_gamma   90.00
#
_symmetry.space_group_name_H-M   'P 1'
#
loop_
_entity.id
_entity.type
_entity.pdbx_description
1 polymer ?
#
loop_
_entity_poly.entity_id
_entity_poly.type
_entity_poly.pdbx_seq_one_letter_code
_entity_poly.pdbx_strand_id
1 'polypeptide(L)' 'VEAGKHLFVEKPVAVDAPGVRDVMAAAKLAAEKKLSVVAGFCWRYSNYIRETFDRLQQGAIGDIVSYYGTYY' A
#
# COMPACT_ATOMS: atom_id res chain seq x y z
N VAL A 1 -10.57 -13.93 1.67
CA VAL A 1 -9.52 -14.82 1.13
C VAL A 1 -9.90 -16.29 1.30
N GLU A 2 -10.32 -16.72 2.51
CA GLU A 2 -10.70 -18.10 2.76
C GLU A 2 -11.81 -18.59 1.82
N ALA A 3 -12.80 -17.76 1.55
CA ALA A 3 -13.90 -18.04 0.61
C ALA A 3 -13.50 -18.03 -0.88
N GLY A 4 -12.21 -17.92 -1.21
CA GLY A 4 -11.71 -17.94 -2.59
C GLY A 4 -12.09 -16.71 -3.42
N LYS A 5 -12.29 -15.54 -2.79
CA LYS A 5 -12.64 -14.30 -3.47
C LYS A 5 -11.46 -13.34 -3.53
N HIS A 6 -11.35 -12.59 -4.63
CA HIS A 6 -10.50 -11.40 -4.70
C HIS A 6 -10.99 -10.36 -3.68
N LEU A 7 -10.09 -9.51 -3.22
CA LEU A 7 -10.37 -8.58 -2.14
C LEU A 7 -9.89 -7.18 -2.46
N PHE A 8 -10.74 -6.19 -2.26
CA PHE A 8 -10.36 -4.79 -2.16
C PHE A 8 -10.62 -4.32 -0.72
N VAL A 9 -9.62 -3.74 -0.06
CA VAL A 9 -9.68 -3.33 1.35
C VAL A 9 -9.36 -1.85 1.47
N GLU A 10 -10.25 -1.10 2.11
CA GLU A 10 -9.98 0.28 2.46
C GLU A 10 -8.96 0.38 3.62
N LYS A 11 -8.26 1.50 3.67
CA LYS A 11 -7.36 1.81 4.78
C LYS A 11 -8.15 2.26 6.03
N PRO A 12 -7.61 2.04 7.22
CA PRO A 12 -6.46 1.19 7.56
C PRO A 12 -6.83 -0.29 7.52
N VAL A 13 -5.89 -1.13 7.12
CA VAL A 13 -6.12 -2.58 7.00
C VAL A 13 -6.12 -3.30 8.34
N ALA A 14 -5.61 -2.68 9.39
CA ALA A 14 -5.59 -3.19 10.76
C ALA A 14 -5.45 -2.03 11.76
N VAL A 15 -5.87 -2.26 13.00
CA VAL A 15 -5.82 -1.27 14.09
C VAL A 15 -4.77 -1.58 15.14
N ASP A 16 -4.21 -2.79 15.12
CA ASP A 16 -3.24 -3.28 16.10
C ASP A 16 -2.26 -4.31 15.49
N ALA A 17 -1.27 -4.70 16.26
CA ALA A 17 -0.26 -5.65 15.81
C ALA A 17 -0.80 -7.07 15.56
N PRO A 18 -1.73 -7.64 16.34
CA PRO A 18 -2.40 -8.88 15.97
C PRO A 18 -3.09 -8.79 14.61
N GLY A 19 -3.89 -7.76 14.36
CA GLY A 19 -4.57 -7.54 13.09
C GLY A 19 -3.60 -7.42 11.91
N VAL A 20 -2.44 -6.77 12.08
CA VAL A 20 -1.39 -6.72 11.04
C VAL A 20 -0.88 -8.14 10.72
N ARG A 21 -0.64 -8.98 11.73
CA ARG A 21 -0.22 -10.37 11.50
C ARG A 21 -1.28 -11.18 10.74
N ASP A 22 -2.55 -10.99 11.07
CA ASP A 22 -3.66 -11.66 10.38
C ASP A 22 -3.75 -11.23 8.92
N VAL A 23 -3.58 -9.93 8.64
CA VAL A 23 -3.54 -9.40 7.26
C VAL A 23 -2.36 -9.99 6.48
N MET A 24 -1.18 -10.08 7.09
CA MET A 24 0.00 -10.69 6.45
C MET A 24 -0.23 -12.18 6.14
N ALA A 25 -0.82 -12.93 7.06
CA ALA A 25 -1.17 -14.33 6.85
C ALA A 25 -2.22 -14.48 5.73
N ALA A 26 -3.24 -13.63 5.73
CA ALA A 26 -4.26 -13.62 4.67
C ALA A 26 -3.68 -13.26 3.30
N ALA A 27 -2.72 -12.33 3.23
CA ALA A 27 -2.03 -11.97 1.99
C ALA A 27 -1.21 -13.15 1.43
N LYS A 28 -0.51 -13.90 2.29
CA LYS A 28 0.20 -15.11 1.90
C LYS A 28 -0.75 -16.18 1.35
N LEU A 29 -1.84 -16.45 2.06
CA LEU A 29 -2.87 -17.39 1.61
C LEU A 29 -3.51 -16.96 0.28
N ALA A 30 -3.72 -15.65 0.08
CA ALA A 30 -4.23 -15.12 -1.19
C ALA A 30 -3.26 -15.41 -2.34
N ALA A 31 -1.96 -15.21 -2.13
CA ALA A 31 -0.94 -15.52 -3.14
C ALA A 31 -0.94 -17.01 -3.51
N GLU A 32 -1.02 -17.90 -2.51
CA GLU A 32 -1.10 -19.37 -2.72
C GLU A 32 -2.35 -19.75 -3.53
N LYS A 33 -3.48 -19.09 -3.27
CA LYS A 33 -4.75 -19.27 -3.99
C LYS A 33 -4.86 -18.51 -5.30
N LYS A 34 -3.81 -17.78 -5.71
CA LYS A 34 -3.80 -16.89 -6.90
C LYS A 34 -4.93 -15.85 -6.88
N LEU A 35 -5.24 -15.30 -5.71
CA LEU A 35 -6.23 -14.25 -5.52
C LEU A 35 -5.55 -12.88 -5.47
N SER A 36 -6.22 -11.88 -6.03
CA SER A 36 -5.80 -10.49 -5.95
C SER A 36 -6.28 -9.87 -4.65
N VAL A 37 -5.37 -9.16 -3.96
CA VAL A 37 -5.68 -8.34 -2.79
C VAL A 37 -5.12 -6.94 -3.04
N VAL A 38 -5.98 -5.94 -2.99
CA VAL A 38 -5.62 -4.53 -3.24
C VAL A 38 -6.05 -3.68 -2.06
N ALA A 39 -5.13 -2.85 -1.56
CA ALA A 39 -5.44 -1.86 -0.53
C ALA A 39 -5.75 -0.49 -1.15
N GLY A 40 -6.76 0.19 -0.63
CA GLY A 40 -7.29 1.46 -1.13
C GLY A 40 -6.44 2.67 -0.73
N PHE A 41 -5.17 2.72 -1.13
CA PHE A 41 -4.31 3.89 -0.96
C PHE A 41 -4.53 4.86 -2.12
N CYS A 42 -5.57 5.71 -2.03
CA CYS A 42 -6.01 6.57 -3.12
C CYS A 42 -4.89 7.47 -3.71
N TRP A 43 -3.98 7.96 -2.89
CA TRP A 43 -2.88 8.80 -3.37
C TRP A 43 -1.89 8.05 -4.26
N ARG A 44 -1.71 6.75 -4.04
CA ARG A 44 -0.86 5.91 -4.89
C ARG A 44 -1.33 5.86 -6.34
N TYR A 45 -2.62 6.04 -6.55
CA TYR A 45 -3.27 6.00 -7.87
C TYR A 45 -3.53 7.39 -8.45
N SER A 46 -3.15 8.45 -7.74
CA SER A 46 -3.28 9.82 -8.22
C SER A 46 -2.17 10.15 -9.23
N ASN A 47 -2.54 10.59 -10.43
CA ASN A 47 -1.60 10.83 -11.52
C ASN A 47 -0.54 11.88 -11.14
N TYR A 48 -0.93 13.00 -10.51
CA TYR A 48 0.02 14.04 -10.12
C TYR A 48 1.00 13.57 -9.04
N ILE A 49 0.55 12.72 -8.11
CA ILE A 49 1.44 12.16 -7.07
C ILE A 49 2.43 11.17 -7.70
N ARG A 50 1.96 10.32 -8.59
CA ARG A 50 2.82 9.37 -9.32
C ARG A 50 3.88 10.10 -10.13
N GLU A 51 3.49 11.11 -10.90
CA GLU A 51 4.42 11.94 -11.67
C GLU A 51 5.47 12.61 -10.76
N THR A 52 5.04 13.13 -9.60
CA THR A 52 5.97 13.73 -8.62
C THR A 52 6.98 12.70 -8.10
N PHE A 53 6.50 11.52 -7.71
CA PHE A 53 7.37 10.44 -7.24
C PHE A 53 8.35 9.97 -8.32
N ASP A 54 7.90 9.82 -9.57
CA ASP A 54 8.76 9.43 -10.68
C ASP A 54 9.89 10.44 -10.88
N ARG A 55 9.61 11.74 -10.81
CA ARG A 55 10.65 12.80 -10.88
C ARG A 55 11.62 12.75 -9.72
N LEU A 56 11.13 12.51 -8.49
CA LEU A 56 12.00 12.36 -7.32
C LEU A 56 12.94 11.16 -7.46
N GLN A 57 12.42 10.03 -7.91
CA GLN A 57 13.22 8.82 -8.15
C GLN A 57 14.24 8.99 -9.29
N GLN A 58 13.95 9.82 -10.26
CA GLN A 58 14.89 10.20 -11.34
C GLN A 58 15.95 11.21 -10.88
N GLY A 59 15.95 11.60 -9.62
CA GLY A 59 16.96 12.48 -9.04
C GLY A 59 16.72 13.98 -9.26
N ALA A 60 15.49 14.41 -9.56
CA ALA A 60 15.16 15.83 -9.82
C ALA A 60 15.57 16.79 -8.70
N ILE A 61 15.68 16.29 -7.47
CA ILE A 61 16.13 17.07 -6.29
C ILE A 61 17.44 16.53 -5.70
N GLY A 62 18.12 15.61 -6.39
CA GLY A 62 19.31 14.92 -5.90
C GLY A 62 18.98 13.88 -4.84
N ASP A 63 19.94 13.59 -3.97
CA ASP A 63 19.76 12.60 -2.89
C ASP A 63 18.83 13.12 -1.81
N ILE A 64 17.86 12.29 -1.42
CA ILE A 64 16.92 12.61 -0.34
C ILE A 64 17.58 12.27 1.00
N VAL A 65 17.99 13.28 1.75
CA VAL A 65 18.65 13.12 3.06
C VAL A 65 17.71 13.23 4.25
N SER A 66 16.54 13.84 4.07
CA SER A 66 15.50 13.93 5.10
C SER A 66 14.13 14.12 4.50
N TYR A 67 13.11 13.76 5.27
CA TYR A 67 11.70 13.97 4.91
C TYR A 67 10.95 14.52 6.11
N TYR A 68 10.15 15.56 5.88
CA TYR A 68 9.22 16.10 6.86
C TYR A 68 7.83 16.15 6.26
N GLY A 69 6.87 15.54 6.90
CA GLY A 69 5.48 15.49 6.45
C GLY A 69 4.50 15.81 7.57
N THR A 70 3.44 16.53 7.24
CA THR A 70 2.31 16.84 8.14
C THR A 70 1.01 16.47 7.45
N TYR A 71 0.03 16.10 8.28
CA TYR A 71 -1.33 15.84 7.83
C TYR A 71 -2.30 16.38 8.87
N TYR A 72 -3.15 17.31 8.46
CA TYR A 72 -4.14 17.97 9.34
C TYR A 72 -5.56 17.50 9.00
#